data_25738014cb8f907ec4a6b4cdc302a85b
#
_entry.id   25738014cb8f907ec4a6b4cdc302a85b
#
_cell.length_a   1.000
_cell.length_b   1.000
_cell.length_c   1.000
_cell.angle_alpha   90.00
_cell.angle_beta   90.00
_cell.angle_gamma   90.00
#
_symmetry.space_group_name_H-M   'P 1'
#
loop_
_entity.id
_entity.type
_entity.pdbx_description
1 polymer ?
#
loop_
_entity_poly.entity_id
_entity_poly.type
_entity_poly.pdbx_seq_one_letter_code
_entity_poly.pdbx_strand_id
1 'polypeptide(L)'
;DYKANKIIWAKNYKIPFRSNLKIFSDKIIVADQNNSLYILNKSDGTIKKQIPTEEAPLKNNYVNSLAINEDSLFFLNTYGSLYSISKKNSKINWFINLNKSVDVNPSNLFYSNPIIIFKNQIIISTNPDLYLVDAKTGSTISKNSIISIVKPIVSGENIFLITNENLLVCIDLISGEIKYSLD
;
A
#
# COMPACT_ATOMS: atom_id res chain seq x y z
N ASP A 1 22.02 -9.69 -11.03
CA ASP A 1 21.70 -10.38 -12.30
C ASP A 1 21.59 -11.89 -12.03
N TYR A 2 20.36 -12.40 -12.11
CA TYR A 2 20.08 -13.82 -11.81
C TYR A 2 20.64 -14.80 -12.86
N LYS A 3 20.79 -14.35 -14.11
CA LYS A 3 21.37 -15.18 -15.19
C LYS A 3 22.88 -15.32 -15.05
N ALA A 4 23.54 -14.21 -14.68
CA ALA A 4 25.00 -14.20 -14.49
C ALA A 4 25.41 -14.56 -13.05
N ASN A 5 24.45 -14.76 -12.16
CA ASN A 5 24.66 -14.97 -10.70
C ASN A 5 25.60 -13.95 -10.08
N LYS A 6 25.41 -12.68 -10.45
CA LYS A 6 26.28 -11.56 -10.03
C LYS A 6 25.46 -10.48 -9.34
N ILE A 7 26.01 -9.93 -8.25
CA ILE A 7 25.54 -8.70 -7.64
C ILE A 7 25.88 -7.54 -8.59
N ILE A 8 24.87 -6.80 -9.05
CA ILE A 8 25.06 -5.63 -9.90
C ILE A 8 25.51 -4.45 -9.04
N TRP A 9 24.83 -4.23 -7.92
CA TRP A 9 25.19 -3.24 -6.92
C TRP A 9 24.62 -3.60 -5.56
N ALA A 10 25.22 -3.06 -4.51
CA ALA A 10 24.71 -3.08 -3.14
C ALA A 10 24.97 -1.73 -2.50
N LYS A 11 24.02 -1.20 -1.76
CA LYS A 11 24.13 0.07 -1.05
C LYS A 11 23.56 -0.03 0.36
N ASN A 12 24.19 0.68 1.28
CA ASN A 12 23.68 0.90 2.62
C ASN A 12 23.00 2.27 2.69
N TYR A 13 21.77 2.28 3.20
CA TYR A 13 21.00 3.51 3.45
C TYR A 13 20.93 3.73 4.96
N LYS A 14 20.98 5.01 5.37
CA LYS A 14 21.05 5.37 6.81
C LYS A 14 19.84 4.90 7.60
N ILE A 15 18.66 4.86 6.96
CA ILE A 15 17.39 4.45 7.56
C ILE A 15 16.91 3.17 6.86
N PRO A 16 16.50 2.15 7.62
CA PRO A 16 16.02 0.90 7.04
C PRO A 16 14.78 1.08 6.19
N PHE A 17 14.76 0.48 5.01
CA PHE A 17 13.55 0.39 4.21
C PHE A 17 12.56 -0.60 4.84
N ARG A 18 11.30 -0.19 4.93
CA ARG A 18 10.18 -0.91 5.55
C ARG A 18 8.96 -0.88 4.65
N SER A 19 9.11 -1.29 3.41
CA SER A 19 8.02 -1.46 2.45
C SER A 19 8.29 -2.65 1.54
N ASN A 20 7.22 -3.13 0.88
CA ASN A 20 7.41 -3.92 -0.32
C ASN A 20 8.06 -3.04 -1.39
N LEU A 21 8.80 -3.65 -2.29
CA LEU A 21 9.51 -2.95 -3.36
C LEU A 21 8.66 -2.96 -4.63
N LYS A 22 8.64 -1.83 -5.36
CA LYS A 22 8.05 -1.73 -6.69
C LYS A 22 9.07 -1.27 -7.71
N ILE A 23 8.96 -1.81 -8.91
CA ILE A 23 9.83 -1.44 -10.03
C ILE A 23 8.96 -1.04 -11.22
N PHE A 24 9.28 0.08 -11.84
CA PHE A 24 8.76 0.45 -13.14
C PHE A 24 9.83 1.20 -13.93
N SER A 25 9.99 0.84 -15.22
CA SER A 25 11.03 1.40 -16.07
C SER A 25 12.43 1.26 -15.42
N ASP A 26 13.18 2.34 -15.31
CA ASP A 26 14.50 2.46 -14.71
C ASP A 26 14.49 2.82 -13.22
N LYS A 27 13.34 2.72 -12.56
CA LYS A 27 13.12 3.19 -11.18
C LYS A 27 12.78 2.05 -10.23
N ILE A 28 13.31 2.15 -9.01
CA ILE A 28 12.90 1.35 -7.85
C ILE A 28 12.20 2.29 -6.88
N ILE A 29 11.04 1.86 -6.39
CA ILE A 29 10.25 2.60 -5.40
C ILE A 29 10.29 1.84 -4.10
N VAL A 30 10.59 2.55 -3.02
CA VAL A 30 10.70 1.98 -1.68
C VAL A 30 10.42 3.05 -0.63
N ALA A 31 9.87 2.66 0.51
CA ALA A 31 9.68 3.54 1.66
C ALA A 31 10.49 3.04 2.86
N ASP A 32 10.97 3.98 3.67
CA ASP A 32 11.70 3.68 4.89
C ASP A 32 10.76 3.57 6.11
N GLN A 33 11.32 3.25 7.27
CA GLN A 33 10.57 3.10 8.52
C GLN A 33 9.99 4.43 9.04
N ASN A 34 10.46 5.57 8.54
CA ASN A 34 9.96 6.90 8.90
C ASN A 34 8.87 7.41 7.96
N ASN A 35 8.34 6.53 7.09
CA ASN A 35 7.35 6.85 6.07
C ASN A 35 7.85 7.74 4.93
N SER A 36 9.15 7.94 4.79
CA SER A 36 9.71 8.66 3.63
C SER A 36 9.70 7.76 2.41
N LEU A 37 9.20 8.28 1.31
CA LEU A 37 9.10 7.56 0.03
C LEU A 37 10.21 7.97 -0.93
N TYR A 38 10.93 6.99 -1.45
CA TYR A 38 12.09 7.19 -2.32
C TYR A 38 11.88 6.60 -3.70
N ILE A 39 12.40 7.31 -4.69
CA ILE A 39 12.61 6.83 -6.04
C ILE A 39 14.11 6.66 -6.24
N LEU A 40 14.55 5.43 -6.45
CA LEU A 40 15.95 5.09 -6.69
C LEU A 40 16.16 4.77 -8.16
N ASN A 41 17.38 4.96 -8.62
CA ASN A 41 17.84 4.51 -9.92
C ASN A 41 18.05 2.99 -9.89
N LYS A 42 17.45 2.26 -10.81
CA LYS A 42 17.55 0.81 -10.87
C LYS A 42 18.96 0.31 -11.21
N SER A 43 19.74 1.09 -11.95
CA SER A 43 21.07 0.67 -12.41
C SER A 43 22.12 0.67 -11.30
N ASP A 44 22.01 1.57 -10.31
CA ASP A 44 23.04 1.79 -9.31
C ASP A 44 22.54 2.07 -7.88
N GLY A 45 21.21 2.10 -7.68
CA GLY A 45 20.58 2.36 -6.38
C GLY A 45 20.72 3.81 -5.87
N THR A 46 21.16 4.77 -6.68
CA THR A 46 21.22 6.18 -6.25
C THR A 46 19.82 6.74 -6.04
N ILE A 47 19.65 7.58 -5.01
CA ILE A 47 18.39 8.27 -4.76
C ILE A 47 18.20 9.33 -5.85
N LYS A 48 17.17 9.17 -6.69
CA LYS A 48 16.77 10.16 -7.69
C LYS A 48 15.89 11.24 -7.09
N LYS A 49 14.99 10.82 -6.18
CA LYS A 49 14.01 11.72 -5.58
C LYS A 49 13.47 11.15 -4.29
N GLN A 50 13.25 12.01 -3.30
CA GLN A 50 12.38 11.78 -2.15
C GLN A 50 11.06 12.50 -2.43
N ILE A 51 9.94 11.81 -2.25
CA ILE A 51 8.61 12.40 -2.42
C ILE A 51 8.18 12.92 -1.05
N PRO A 52 7.71 14.17 -0.97
CA PRO A 52 7.26 14.74 0.29
C PRO A 52 5.97 14.05 0.74
N THR A 53 6.10 13.13 1.67
CA THR A 53 5.03 12.42 2.36
C THR A 53 5.11 12.74 3.85
N GLU A 54 4.09 12.39 4.59
CA GLU A 54 4.07 12.58 6.04
C GLU A 54 5.12 11.69 6.69
N GLU A 55 6.14 12.31 7.25
CA GLU A 55 7.25 11.62 7.91
C GLU A 55 7.02 11.52 9.41
N ALA A 56 7.43 10.40 9.98
CA ALA A 56 7.47 10.22 11.42
C ALA A 56 8.65 9.39 11.85
N PRO A 57 9.48 9.91 12.73
CA PRO A 57 10.67 9.22 13.21
C PRO A 57 10.32 8.18 14.28
N LEU A 58 9.37 7.29 14.01
CA LEU A 58 8.93 6.27 14.93
C LEU A 58 9.57 4.92 14.58
N LYS A 59 10.33 4.37 15.52
CA LYS A 59 10.77 2.98 15.44
C LYS A 59 9.58 2.06 15.65
N ASN A 60 9.11 1.44 14.58
CA ASN A 60 8.05 0.44 14.62
C ASN A 60 8.37 -0.72 13.67
N ASN A 61 7.67 -1.83 13.83
CA ASN A 61 7.80 -3.02 12.99
C ASN A 61 6.77 -3.08 11.86
N TYR A 62 5.90 -2.08 11.72
CA TYR A 62 4.92 -2.04 10.67
C TYR A 62 5.57 -1.77 9.31
N VAL A 63 4.94 -2.29 8.29
CA VAL A 63 5.43 -2.26 6.92
C VAL A 63 4.55 -1.32 6.11
N ASN A 64 5.16 -0.34 5.49
CA ASN A 64 4.53 0.52 4.50
C ASN A 64 4.13 -0.31 3.27
N SER A 65 3.02 0.02 2.66
CA SER A 65 2.52 -0.71 1.50
C SER A 65 2.58 0.11 0.22
N LEU A 66 3.10 -0.52 -0.84
CA LEU A 66 3.22 0.08 -2.17
C LEU A 66 2.47 -0.76 -3.20
N ALA A 67 1.74 -0.09 -4.09
CA ALA A 67 1.20 -0.70 -5.31
C ALA A 67 1.37 0.25 -6.50
N ILE A 68 1.33 -0.30 -7.71
CA ILE A 68 1.42 0.48 -8.95
C ILE A 68 0.39 0.00 -9.96
N ASN A 69 -0.16 0.92 -10.72
CA ASN A 69 -0.90 0.65 -11.95
C ASN A 69 -0.19 1.32 -13.14
N GLU A 70 -0.89 1.50 -14.26
CA GLU A 70 -0.31 2.09 -15.46
C GLU A 70 0.20 3.53 -15.23
N ASP A 71 -0.57 4.39 -14.55
CA ASP A 71 -0.29 5.82 -14.43
C ASP A 71 0.25 6.23 -13.07
N SER A 72 -0.09 5.48 -12.02
CA SER A 72 0.12 5.91 -10.65
C SER A 72 0.86 4.89 -9.80
N LEU A 73 1.57 5.42 -8.82
CA LEU A 73 2.09 4.73 -7.66
C LEU A 73 1.17 5.04 -6.48
N PHE A 74 0.81 4.02 -5.70
CA PHE A 74 0.04 4.16 -4.47
C PHE A 74 0.92 3.79 -3.29
N PHE A 75 0.90 4.65 -2.28
CA PHE A 75 1.67 4.52 -1.06
C PHE A 75 0.77 4.66 0.16
N LEU A 76 0.65 3.60 0.94
CA LEU A 76 -0.04 3.60 2.22
C LEU A 76 1.01 3.52 3.33
N ASN A 77 1.08 4.57 4.14
CA ASN A 77 2.02 4.65 5.25
C ASN A 77 1.45 4.08 6.56
N THR A 78 2.29 3.99 7.58
CA THR A 78 1.94 3.45 8.90
C THR A 78 1.06 4.39 9.74
N TYR A 79 0.69 5.57 9.25
CA TYR A 79 -0.33 6.44 9.83
C TYR A 79 -1.70 6.31 9.17
N GLY A 80 -1.83 5.46 8.15
CA GLY A 80 -3.07 5.31 7.39
C GLY A 80 -3.24 6.37 6.30
N SER A 81 -2.21 7.15 6.00
CA SER A 81 -2.21 8.07 4.87
C SER A 81 -1.94 7.33 3.57
N LEU A 82 -2.93 7.33 2.68
CA LEU A 82 -2.85 6.77 1.34
C LEU A 82 -2.62 7.89 0.33
N TYR A 83 -1.56 7.77 -0.43
CA TYR A 83 -1.17 8.70 -1.49
C TYR A 83 -1.31 8.05 -2.86
N SER A 84 -1.83 8.81 -3.82
CA SER A 84 -1.65 8.53 -5.26
C SER A 84 -0.63 9.49 -5.83
N ILE A 85 0.36 8.95 -6.52
CA ILE A 85 1.51 9.69 -7.02
C ILE A 85 1.67 9.39 -8.51
N SER A 86 1.73 10.42 -9.33
CA SER A 86 1.92 10.30 -10.77
C SER A 86 3.29 9.66 -11.09
N LYS A 87 3.29 8.59 -11.87
CA LYS A 87 4.53 7.95 -12.36
C LYS A 87 5.28 8.86 -13.34
N LYS A 88 4.57 9.74 -14.07
CA LYS A 88 5.13 10.63 -15.10
C LYS A 88 6.01 11.71 -14.48
N ASN A 89 5.53 12.41 -13.45
CA ASN A 89 6.21 13.59 -12.91
C ASN A 89 6.55 13.49 -11.42
N SER A 90 6.14 12.38 -10.76
CA SER A 90 6.34 12.11 -9.32
C SER A 90 5.73 13.21 -8.43
N LYS A 91 4.58 13.75 -8.83
CA LYS A 91 3.75 14.65 -8.02
C LYS A 91 2.61 13.87 -7.39
N ILE A 92 2.17 14.30 -6.22
CA ILE A 92 0.99 13.77 -5.56
C ILE A 92 -0.24 14.20 -6.35
N ASN A 93 -1.06 13.22 -6.79
CA ASN A 93 -2.34 13.47 -7.44
C ASN A 93 -3.41 13.79 -6.39
N TRP A 94 -3.46 12.94 -5.36
CA TRP A 94 -4.35 13.07 -4.21
C TRP A 94 -3.79 12.31 -3.01
N PHE A 95 -4.28 12.63 -1.82
CA PHE A 95 -4.07 11.81 -0.62
C PHE A 95 -5.33 11.81 0.25
N ILE A 96 -5.51 10.73 1.00
CA ILE A 96 -6.54 10.59 2.02
C ILE A 96 -5.93 9.95 3.27
N ASN A 97 -6.48 10.24 4.44
CA ASN A 97 -6.12 9.55 5.67
C ASN A 97 -7.27 8.61 6.07
N LEU A 98 -6.98 7.33 6.18
CA LEU A 98 -7.94 6.28 6.56
C LEU A 98 -8.02 6.11 8.09
N ASN A 99 -7.02 6.63 8.81
CA ASN A 99 -7.01 6.62 10.27
C ASN A 99 -7.85 7.77 10.81
N LYS A 100 -8.95 7.46 11.47
CA LYS A 100 -9.85 8.47 12.05
C LYS A 100 -9.31 9.08 13.36
N SER A 101 -8.20 8.58 13.89
CA SER A 101 -7.62 9.11 15.12
C SER A 101 -6.98 10.47 14.85
N VAL A 102 -7.49 11.51 15.50
CA VAL A 102 -6.94 12.87 15.46
C VAL A 102 -5.63 12.96 16.24
N ASP A 103 -5.41 12.04 17.17
CA ASP A 103 -4.20 11.98 17.97
C ASP A 103 -3.11 11.19 17.24
N VAL A 104 -2.05 11.87 16.88
CA VAL A 104 -0.79 11.28 16.41
C VAL A 104 -0.09 10.61 17.60
N ASN A 105 -0.77 9.65 18.21
CA ASN A 105 -0.16 8.84 19.27
C ASN A 105 0.55 7.65 18.60
N PRO A 106 1.83 7.39 18.91
CA PRO A 106 2.57 6.22 18.39
C PRO A 106 1.87 4.88 18.62
N SER A 107 0.98 4.79 19.61
CA SER A 107 0.17 3.60 19.88
C SER A 107 -0.93 3.33 18.85
N ASN A 108 -1.28 4.30 18.00
CA ASN A 108 -2.36 4.22 17.03
C ASN A 108 -1.85 4.06 15.60
N LEU A 109 -0.80 3.27 15.41
CA LEU A 109 -0.30 2.97 14.08
C LEU A 109 -1.32 2.17 13.27
N PHE A 110 -1.40 2.51 11.98
CA PHE A 110 -2.30 1.90 11.03
C PHE A 110 -1.69 0.60 10.48
N TYR A 111 -2.26 -0.53 10.86
CA TYR A 111 -1.88 -1.82 10.31
C TYR A 111 -2.74 -2.16 9.11
N SER A 112 -2.10 -2.55 8.00
CA SER A 112 -2.80 -3.07 6.83
C SER A 112 -2.06 -4.26 6.22
N ASN A 113 -2.82 -5.14 5.58
CA ASN A 113 -2.25 -6.07 4.60
C ASN A 113 -1.70 -5.29 3.39
N PRO A 114 -0.82 -5.88 2.57
CA PRO A 114 -0.38 -5.24 1.34
C PRO A 114 -1.56 -4.82 0.47
N ILE A 115 -1.60 -3.54 0.07
CA ILE A 115 -2.67 -3.00 -0.77
C ILE A 115 -2.72 -3.69 -2.13
N ILE A 116 -3.93 -3.83 -2.65
CA ILE A 116 -4.19 -4.47 -3.94
C ILE A 116 -4.75 -3.42 -4.89
N ILE A 117 -4.25 -3.41 -6.12
CA ILE A 117 -4.83 -2.65 -7.21
C ILE A 117 -5.44 -3.62 -8.20
N PHE A 118 -6.70 -3.40 -8.50
CA PHE A 118 -7.39 -4.15 -9.54
C PHE A 118 -8.31 -3.21 -10.35
N LYS A 119 -8.11 -3.16 -11.67
CA LYS A 119 -8.75 -2.16 -12.53
C LYS A 119 -8.50 -0.75 -11.96
N ASN A 120 -9.56 0.00 -11.67
CA ASN A 120 -9.49 1.36 -11.09
C ASN A 120 -9.80 1.39 -9.58
N GLN A 121 -9.59 0.28 -8.88
CA GLN A 121 -9.90 0.18 -7.45
C GLN A 121 -8.69 -0.21 -6.63
N ILE A 122 -8.60 0.37 -5.44
CA ILE A 122 -7.63 0.05 -4.40
C ILE A 122 -8.37 -0.68 -3.29
N ILE A 123 -7.89 -1.87 -2.95
CA ILE A 123 -8.44 -2.70 -1.88
C ILE A 123 -7.45 -2.67 -0.73
N ILE A 124 -7.93 -2.24 0.44
CA ILE A 124 -7.11 -2.07 1.64
C ILE A 124 -7.79 -2.84 2.78
N SER A 125 -7.15 -3.92 3.17
CA SER A 125 -7.57 -4.72 4.32
C SER A 125 -6.78 -4.29 5.55
N THR A 126 -7.48 -3.85 6.58
CA THR A 126 -6.93 -3.34 7.84
C THR A 126 -7.56 -4.06 9.03
N ASN A 127 -7.28 -3.59 10.20
CA ASN A 127 -8.03 -3.93 11.42
C ASN A 127 -8.64 -2.63 11.96
N PRO A 128 -9.98 -2.47 12.02
CA PRO A 128 -11.01 -3.53 11.82
C PRO A 128 -11.67 -3.54 10.43
N ASP A 129 -11.19 -2.78 9.45
CA ASP A 129 -11.98 -2.45 8.26
C ASP A 129 -11.34 -2.95 6.96
N LEU A 130 -12.21 -3.25 5.98
CA LEU A 130 -11.85 -3.38 4.57
C LEU A 130 -12.37 -2.15 3.80
N TYR A 131 -11.48 -1.47 3.11
CA TYR A 131 -11.80 -0.31 2.27
C TYR A 131 -11.70 -0.66 0.79
N LEU A 132 -12.69 -0.21 0.01
CA LEU A 132 -12.59 -0.04 -1.42
C LEU A 132 -12.47 1.45 -1.72
N VAL A 133 -11.44 1.82 -2.48
CA VAL A 133 -11.14 3.21 -2.83
C VAL A 133 -10.99 3.33 -4.34
N ASP A 134 -11.60 4.34 -4.94
CA ASP A 134 -11.37 4.68 -6.34
C ASP A 134 -9.93 5.16 -6.55
N ALA A 135 -9.19 4.48 -7.41
CA ALA A 135 -7.76 4.75 -7.61
C ALA A 135 -7.49 6.10 -8.31
N LYS A 136 -8.47 6.64 -9.05
CA LYS A 136 -8.33 7.89 -9.79
C LYS A 136 -8.60 9.11 -8.90
N THR A 137 -9.61 9.02 -8.04
CA THR A 137 -10.10 10.15 -7.24
C THR A 137 -9.70 10.09 -5.77
N GLY A 138 -9.42 8.90 -5.23
CA GLY A 138 -9.22 8.68 -3.80
C GLY A 138 -10.53 8.57 -3.00
N SER A 139 -11.68 8.62 -3.66
CA SER A 139 -12.97 8.50 -2.98
C SER A 139 -13.19 7.09 -2.45
N THR A 140 -13.65 6.95 -1.22
CA THR A 140 -14.06 5.67 -0.65
C THR A 140 -15.35 5.21 -1.31
N ILE A 141 -15.31 4.06 -1.99
CA ILE A 141 -16.48 3.40 -2.61
C ILE A 141 -17.27 2.67 -1.54
N SER A 142 -16.59 1.85 -0.76
CA SER A 142 -17.20 1.13 0.36
C SER A 142 -16.23 0.95 1.52
N LYS A 143 -16.81 0.74 2.70
CA LYS A 143 -16.12 0.41 3.92
C LYS A 143 -16.91 -0.66 4.65
N ASN A 144 -16.31 -1.82 4.87
CA ASN A 144 -16.90 -2.94 5.60
C ASN A 144 -16.08 -3.23 6.86
N SER A 145 -16.75 -3.40 8.00
CA SER A 145 -16.07 -3.79 9.25
C SER A 145 -15.80 -5.29 9.24
N ILE A 146 -14.77 -5.67 8.47
CA ILE A 146 -14.33 -7.06 8.30
C ILE A 146 -12.82 -7.10 8.49
N ILE A 147 -12.37 -7.92 9.44
CA ILE A 147 -10.96 -8.16 9.68
C ILE A 147 -10.51 -9.37 8.85
N SER A 148 -9.60 -9.16 7.92
CA SER A 148 -8.98 -10.25 7.17
C SER A 148 -7.63 -10.62 7.78
N ILE A 149 -7.46 -11.90 8.10
CA ILE A 149 -6.20 -12.44 8.66
C ILE A 149 -5.08 -12.54 7.62
N VAL A 150 -5.45 -12.61 6.35
CA VAL A 150 -4.51 -12.68 5.22
C VAL A 150 -4.86 -11.65 4.15
N LYS A 151 -3.91 -11.38 3.27
CA LYS A 151 -4.14 -10.52 2.13
C LYS A 151 -5.31 -11.06 1.29
N PRO A 152 -6.36 -10.26 1.01
CA PRO A 152 -7.45 -10.66 0.14
C PRO A 152 -7.00 -11.04 -1.27
N ILE A 153 -7.79 -11.87 -1.94
CA ILE A 153 -7.58 -12.25 -3.34
C ILE A 153 -8.70 -11.66 -4.19
N VAL A 154 -8.35 -11.13 -5.34
CA VAL A 154 -9.33 -10.65 -6.33
C VAL A 154 -9.39 -11.62 -7.51
N SER A 155 -10.60 -12.04 -7.85
CA SER A 155 -10.85 -12.89 -9.02
C SER A 155 -12.15 -12.45 -9.70
N GLY A 156 -12.06 -12.07 -10.97
CA GLY A 156 -13.18 -11.48 -11.69
C GLY A 156 -13.66 -10.17 -11.03
N GLU A 157 -14.92 -10.12 -10.68
CA GLU A 157 -15.55 -8.98 -9.97
C GLU A 157 -15.79 -9.28 -8.49
N ASN A 158 -14.99 -10.17 -7.91
CA ASN A 158 -15.13 -10.59 -6.53
C ASN A 158 -13.83 -10.44 -5.75
N ILE A 159 -13.97 -10.08 -4.48
CA ILE A 159 -12.91 -10.11 -3.48
C ILE A 159 -13.19 -11.28 -2.55
N PHE A 160 -12.21 -12.13 -2.36
CA PHE A 160 -12.26 -13.26 -1.43
C PHE A 160 -11.30 -12.99 -0.28
N LEU A 161 -11.78 -13.19 0.94
CA LEU A 161 -10.97 -13.05 2.14
C LEU A 161 -11.37 -14.08 3.20
N ILE A 162 -10.44 -14.33 4.13
CA ILE A 162 -10.70 -15.16 5.31
C ILE A 162 -10.68 -14.23 6.52
N THR A 163 -11.76 -14.26 7.29
CA THR A 163 -11.90 -13.43 8.49
C THR A 163 -11.15 -14.02 9.68
N ASN A 164 -11.00 -13.22 10.74
CA ASN A 164 -10.48 -13.70 12.02
C ASN A 164 -11.39 -14.73 12.72
N GLU A 165 -12.62 -14.88 12.25
CA GLU A 165 -13.58 -15.93 12.68
C GLU A 165 -13.51 -17.16 11.79
N ASN A 166 -12.53 -17.25 10.89
CA ASN A 166 -12.32 -18.31 9.89
C ASN A 166 -13.40 -18.42 8.80
N LEU A 167 -14.24 -17.39 8.62
CA LEU A 167 -15.22 -17.38 7.54
C LEU A 167 -14.57 -17.01 6.21
N LEU A 168 -14.90 -17.73 5.16
CA LEU A 168 -14.64 -17.33 3.79
C LEU A 168 -15.71 -16.34 3.35
N VAL A 169 -15.32 -15.10 3.09
CA VAL A 169 -16.23 -14.04 2.67
C VAL A 169 -15.95 -13.67 1.22
N CYS A 170 -17.03 -13.55 0.44
CA CYS A 170 -17.02 -13.02 -0.93
C CYS A 170 -17.72 -11.67 -0.96
N ILE A 171 -17.03 -10.68 -1.51
CA ILE A 171 -17.50 -9.30 -1.63
C ILE A 171 -17.52 -8.92 -3.11
N ASP A 172 -18.60 -8.24 -3.54
CA ASP A 172 -18.67 -7.64 -4.86
C ASP A 172 -17.68 -6.49 -4.99
N LEU A 173 -16.84 -6.53 -5.99
CA LEU A 173 -15.80 -5.51 -6.20
C LEU A 173 -16.38 -4.16 -6.62
N ILE A 174 -17.55 -4.12 -7.25
CA ILE A 174 -18.14 -2.89 -7.78
C ILE A 174 -18.90 -2.16 -6.68
N SER A 175 -19.82 -2.86 -6.01
CA SER A 175 -20.65 -2.28 -4.95
C SER A 175 -19.98 -2.28 -3.57
N GLY A 176 -19.05 -3.22 -3.34
CA GLY A 176 -18.46 -3.46 -2.03
C GLY A 176 -19.38 -4.23 -1.07
N GLU A 177 -20.48 -4.79 -1.56
CA GLU A 177 -21.42 -5.56 -0.75
C GLU A 177 -20.97 -7.01 -0.58
N ILE A 178 -21.27 -7.57 0.59
CA ILE A 178 -21.02 -8.99 0.87
C ILE A 178 -22.03 -9.82 0.09
N LYS A 179 -21.54 -10.69 -0.80
CA LYS A 179 -22.37 -11.64 -1.54
C LYS A 179 -22.73 -12.86 -0.73
N TYR A 180 -21.76 -13.39 0.00
CA TYR A 180 -21.95 -14.51 0.91
C TYR A 180 -20.77 -14.63 1.90
N SER A 181 -21.01 -15.35 2.99
CA SER A 181 -19.99 -15.85 3.90
C SER A 181 -20.22 -17.33 4.16
N LEU A 182 -19.15 -18.10 4.25
CA LEU A 182 -19.17 -19.54 4.50
C LEU A 182 -18.24 -19.87 5.66
N ASP A 183 -18.69 -20.78 6.52
CA ASP A 183 -17.93 -21.38 7.61
C ASP A 183 -17.19 -22.63 7.12
#